data_c296f32e4283c9fc54a0a751e224f35e
#
_entry.id   c296f32e4283c9fc54a0a751e224f35e
#
_cell.length_a   1.000
_cell.length_b   1.000
_cell.length_c   1.000
_cell.angle_alpha   90.00
_cell.angle_beta   90.00
_cell.angle_gamma   90.00
#
_symmetry.space_group_name_H-M   'P 1'
#
loop_
_entity.id
_entity.type
_entity.pdbx_description
1 polymer ?
#
loop_
_entity_poly.entity_id
_entity_poly.type
_entity_poly.pdbx_seq_one_letter_code
_entity_poly.pdbx_strand_id
1 'polypeptide(L)'
;DTEQESAEDLLQSEFNKQVALYLKSLGKKMIGWDEVLSDNIDPETVIMSWRGLGRGVKAVKQNHPVIFSSNGHFYLNNYQSSNMENEPAATGGLVLMQKLYSTEIVTPEMTDKDVEKILGAEACLWASYVPDNETLDYKMLPRLAAFAEVTWSGSRRKNYLDFLEQLPVMLDLYRENGFRYAPHFFEIEAGYRPDMKNQRLEVTLKTLEGTNVYYTLDGSTPTLKSLKYTVPFYVSADACLKAIAYTPSGLRSDVLEKDVRINKATFADIKLLTKPSDRYNGNNGTVLVDGVRSTAFHTTGLWVGYNPHPLQAVIDLGSVQTVKQVCLSSLTDMSSYIMGIESVRIALSIDGKEFSEVASRTWPAPEARMEGKHRETLELNFDEAQARYVKVTANGFEALPPGHSGAGMPPFLFVDEIEVY
;
A
#
# COMPACT_ATOMS: atom_id res chain seq x y z
N ASP A 1 22.73 10.74 -9.01
CA ASP A 1 23.19 11.04 -7.65
C ASP A 1 24.27 10.01 -7.31
N THR A 2 25.53 10.43 -7.28
CA THR A 2 26.63 9.63 -6.73
C THR A 2 26.51 9.71 -5.22
N GLU A 3 25.87 8.71 -4.60
CA GLU A 3 25.95 8.49 -3.16
C GLU A 3 27.44 8.32 -2.83
N GLN A 4 27.97 9.20 -2.00
CA GLN A 4 29.33 9.11 -1.52
C GLN A 4 29.37 7.92 -0.55
N GLU A 5 30.14 6.88 -0.89
CA GLU A 5 30.26 5.68 -0.06
C GLU A 5 30.73 6.06 1.35
N SER A 6 30.03 5.54 2.35
CA SER A 6 30.40 5.74 3.76
C SER A 6 31.65 4.90 4.11
N ALA A 7 32.28 5.20 5.23
CA ALA A 7 33.42 4.41 5.72
C ALA A 7 32.99 2.95 6.02
N GLU A 8 31.76 2.77 6.45
CA GLU A 8 31.14 1.46 6.70
C GLU A 8 30.95 0.67 5.39
N ASP A 9 30.50 1.31 4.31
CA ASP A 9 30.34 0.68 2.99
C ASP A 9 31.69 0.20 2.44
N LEU A 10 32.75 1.00 2.60
CA LEU A 10 34.11 0.64 2.20
C LEU A 10 34.66 -0.56 2.99
N LEU A 11 34.42 -0.59 4.31
CA LEU A 11 34.82 -1.73 5.16
C LEU A 11 34.06 -3.00 4.78
N GLN A 12 32.76 -2.90 4.55
CA GLN A 12 31.93 -4.03 4.10
C GLN A 12 32.38 -4.55 2.73
N SER A 13 32.69 -3.65 1.79
CA SER A 13 33.21 -3.99 0.46
C SER A 13 34.52 -4.75 0.55
N GLU A 14 35.49 -4.28 1.35
CA GLU A 14 36.77 -4.99 1.52
C GLU A 14 36.61 -6.34 2.20
N PHE A 15 35.73 -6.44 3.21
CA PHE A 15 35.41 -7.73 3.84
C PHE A 15 34.83 -8.71 2.85
N ASN A 16 33.81 -8.30 2.06
CA ASN A 16 33.18 -9.14 1.06
C ASN A 16 34.16 -9.62 -0.03
N LYS A 17 35.07 -8.75 -0.44
CA LYS A 17 36.16 -9.10 -1.37
C LYS A 17 37.04 -10.21 -0.82
N GLN A 18 37.46 -10.12 0.45
CA GLN A 18 38.27 -11.15 1.07
C GLN A 18 37.54 -12.48 1.18
N VAL A 19 36.22 -12.46 1.53
CA VAL A 19 35.38 -13.65 1.54
C VAL A 19 35.28 -14.27 0.12
N ALA A 20 35.08 -13.46 -0.92
CA ALA A 20 35.02 -13.94 -2.29
C ALA A 20 36.32 -14.61 -2.72
N LEU A 21 37.47 -14.02 -2.42
CA LEU A 21 38.80 -14.59 -2.69
C LEU A 21 39.03 -15.91 -1.94
N TYR A 22 38.61 -15.96 -0.68
CA TYR A 22 38.70 -17.20 0.12
C TYR A 22 37.84 -18.32 -0.48
N LEU A 23 36.58 -18.05 -0.82
CA LEU A 23 35.71 -19.01 -1.47
C LEU A 23 36.29 -19.49 -2.80
N LYS A 24 36.84 -18.58 -3.60
CA LYS A 24 37.51 -18.90 -4.88
C LYS A 24 38.71 -19.83 -4.68
N SER A 25 39.49 -19.62 -3.59
CA SER A 25 40.62 -20.54 -3.27
C SER A 25 40.17 -21.96 -2.95
N LEU A 26 38.90 -22.12 -2.52
CA LEU A 26 38.23 -23.41 -2.29
C LEU A 26 37.52 -23.97 -3.52
N GLY A 27 37.66 -23.33 -4.69
CA GLY A 27 36.97 -23.70 -5.91
C GLY A 27 35.45 -23.44 -5.89
N LYS A 28 35.00 -22.49 -5.04
CA LYS A 28 33.59 -22.08 -4.90
C LYS A 28 33.38 -20.69 -5.48
N LYS A 29 32.16 -20.43 -5.97
CA LYS A 29 31.71 -19.10 -6.34
C LYS A 29 30.89 -18.48 -5.21
N MET A 30 31.09 -17.19 -4.97
CA MET A 30 30.28 -16.44 -4.03
C MET A 30 28.92 -16.12 -4.62
N ILE A 31 27.87 -16.27 -3.82
CA ILE A 31 26.53 -15.71 -4.07
C ILE A 31 26.20 -14.80 -2.90
N GLY A 32 25.81 -13.56 -3.17
CA GLY A 32 25.44 -12.60 -2.13
C GLY A 32 24.22 -11.78 -2.51
N TRP A 33 23.51 -11.29 -1.48
CA TRP A 33 22.49 -10.28 -1.67
C TRP A 33 23.09 -9.01 -2.27
N ASP A 34 22.26 -8.15 -2.88
CA ASP A 34 22.75 -7.00 -3.65
C ASP A 34 23.52 -5.92 -2.84
N GLU A 35 23.64 -6.09 -1.52
CA GLU A 35 24.56 -5.31 -0.66
C GLU A 35 26.04 -5.56 -0.94
N VAL A 36 26.38 -6.74 -1.46
CA VAL A 36 27.77 -7.08 -1.80
C VAL A 36 28.24 -6.39 -3.08
N LEU A 37 27.33 -5.83 -3.88
CA LEU A 37 27.65 -5.18 -5.14
C LEU A 37 28.46 -3.92 -4.90
N SER A 38 29.74 -3.98 -5.25
CA SER A 38 30.70 -2.89 -5.19
C SER A 38 31.67 -2.99 -6.36
N ASP A 39 32.38 -1.91 -6.66
CA ASP A 39 33.32 -1.87 -7.77
C ASP A 39 34.51 -2.84 -7.60
N ASN A 40 34.75 -3.30 -6.37
CA ASN A 40 35.89 -4.16 -6.02
C ASN A 40 35.55 -5.64 -5.86
N ILE A 41 34.30 -6.05 -5.98
CA ILE A 41 33.88 -7.44 -5.82
C ILE A 41 34.30 -8.28 -7.05
N ASP A 42 34.63 -9.56 -6.84
CA ASP A 42 34.97 -10.48 -7.94
C ASP A 42 33.83 -10.52 -8.97
N PRO A 43 34.09 -10.26 -10.27
CA PRO A 43 33.07 -10.27 -11.32
C PRO A 43 32.32 -11.60 -11.48
N GLU A 44 32.87 -12.72 -10.98
CA GLU A 44 32.18 -14.01 -10.95
C GLU A 44 31.17 -14.14 -9.81
N THR A 45 31.12 -13.17 -8.87
CA THR A 45 30.15 -13.16 -7.77
C THR A 45 28.72 -13.01 -8.32
N VAL A 46 27.86 -13.95 -7.95
CA VAL A 46 26.44 -13.91 -8.30
C VAL A 46 25.72 -12.95 -7.37
N ILE A 47 24.97 -12.02 -7.94
CA ILE A 47 24.22 -11.02 -7.18
C ILE A 47 22.73 -11.41 -7.10
N MET A 48 22.22 -11.57 -5.88
CA MET A 48 20.79 -11.79 -5.63
C MET A 48 20.14 -10.42 -5.39
N SER A 49 19.36 -9.95 -6.37
CA SER A 49 18.74 -8.62 -6.35
C SER A 49 17.42 -8.65 -5.61
N TRP A 50 17.40 -8.25 -4.32
CA TRP A 50 16.19 -8.24 -3.49
C TRP A 50 15.59 -6.84 -3.28
N ARG A 51 16.41 -5.76 -3.27
CA ARG A 51 15.97 -4.38 -3.05
C ARG A 51 15.26 -3.74 -4.25
N GLY A 52 14.91 -4.54 -5.25
CA GLY A 52 14.17 -4.13 -6.44
C GLY A 52 14.87 -4.54 -7.73
N LEU A 53 14.14 -4.50 -8.83
CA LEU A 53 14.65 -4.93 -10.15
C LEU A 53 15.82 -4.06 -10.62
N GLY A 54 15.83 -2.77 -10.32
CA GLY A 54 16.89 -1.82 -10.72
C GLY A 54 18.28 -2.20 -10.19
N ARG A 55 18.38 -2.83 -9.02
CA ARG A 55 19.67 -3.33 -8.49
C ARG A 55 20.20 -4.47 -9.34
N GLY A 56 19.33 -5.38 -9.81
CA GLY A 56 19.69 -6.44 -10.74
C GLY A 56 20.15 -5.89 -12.09
N VAL A 57 19.45 -4.88 -12.64
CA VAL A 57 19.86 -4.17 -13.86
C VAL A 57 21.25 -3.56 -13.69
N LYS A 58 21.52 -2.90 -12.58
CA LYS A 58 22.85 -2.35 -12.27
C LYS A 58 23.92 -3.44 -12.25
N ALA A 59 23.64 -4.59 -11.62
CA ALA A 59 24.59 -5.69 -11.51
C ALA A 59 24.92 -6.33 -12.86
N VAL A 60 23.93 -6.59 -13.75
CA VAL A 60 24.19 -7.13 -15.09
C VAL A 60 25.02 -6.15 -15.93
N LYS A 61 24.79 -4.84 -15.82
CA LYS A 61 25.58 -3.80 -16.49
C LYS A 61 27.02 -3.72 -15.98
N GLN A 62 27.26 -4.12 -14.74
CA GLN A 62 28.58 -4.30 -14.16
C GLN A 62 29.19 -5.69 -14.46
N ASN A 63 28.55 -6.46 -15.36
CA ASN A 63 28.98 -7.78 -15.83
C ASN A 63 28.92 -8.90 -14.78
N HIS A 64 28.11 -8.76 -13.72
CA HIS A 64 27.86 -9.83 -12.75
C HIS A 64 26.73 -10.75 -13.20
N PRO A 65 26.83 -12.09 -12.91
CA PRO A 65 25.66 -12.98 -12.97
C PRO A 65 24.62 -12.56 -11.93
N VAL A 66 23.33 -12.61 -12.28
CA VAL A 66 22.24 -12.09 -11.42
C VAL A 66 21.11 -13.09 -11.27
N ILE A 67 20.60 -13.21 -10.04
CA ILE A 67 19.32 -13.83 -9.69
C ILE A 67 18.37 -12.72 -9.22
N PHE A 68 17.22 -12.58 -9.87
CA PHE A 68 16.21 -11.60 -9.48
C PHE A 68 15.32 -12.13 -8.35
N SER A 69 15.48 -11.59 -7.14
CA SER A 69 14.76 -11.99 -5.91
C SER A 69 13.97 -10.81 -5.31
N SER A 70 13.46 -9.89 -6.16
CA SER A 70 12.90 -8.61 -5.73
C SER A 70 11.77 -8.77 -4.71
N ASN A 71 11.92 -8.11 -3.53
CA ASN A 71 10.95 -8.19 -2.44
C ASN A 71 9.56 -7.65 -2.82
N GLY A 72 9.50 -6.62 -3.64
CA GLY A 72 8.26 -6.03 -4.10
C GLY A 72 7.51 -6.84 -5.18
N HIS A 73 8.11 -7.95 -5.67
CA HIS A 73 7.57 -8.73 -6.78
C HIS A 73 7.53 -10.24 -6.48
N PHE A 74 8.52 -10.78 -5.76
CA PHE A 74 8.73 -12.22 -5.62
C PHE A 74 8.78 -12.71 -4.17
N TYR A 75 8.56 -11.83 -3.16
CA TYR A 75 8.49 -12.27 -1.76
C TYR A 75 7.09 -12.75 -1.41
N LEU A 76 6.93 -14.05 -1.29
CA LEU A 76 5.66 -14.72 -1.02
C LEU A 76 5.24 -14.65 0.46
N ASN A 77 6.09 -14.16 1.35
CA ASN A 77 5.74 -13.84 2.74
C ASN A 77 5.03 -12.48 2.89
N ASN A 78 4.92 -11.69 1.81
CA ASN A 78 4.12 -10.47 1.77
C ASN A 78 2.62 -10.77 1.59
N TYR A 79 1.78 -9.80 1.95
CA TYR A 79 0.34 -9.85 1.68
C TYR A 79 0.07 -10.07 0.18
N GLN A 80 -1.02 -10.74 -0.13
CA GLN A 80 -1.42 -11.05 -1.50
C GLN A 80 -2.77 -10.46 -1.91
N SER A 81 -3.43 -9.76 -0.97
CA SER A 81 -4.63 -8.96 -1.21
C SER A 81 -4.46 -7.57 -0.62
N SER A 82 -5.02 -6.55 -1.26
CA SER A 82 -5.11 -5.20 -0.71
C SER A 82 -6.07 -5.12 0.49
N ASN A 83 -6.97 -6.10 0.63
CA ASN A 83 -7.81 -6.29 1.81
C ASN A 83 -7.05 -7.07 2.90
N MET A 84 -5.99 -6.47 3.42
CA MET A 84 -5.05 -7.10 4.35
C MET A 84 -5.65 -7.47 5.70
N GLU A 85 -6.82 -6.89 6.07
CA GLU A 85 -7.49 -7.18 7.36
C GLU A 85 -7.98 -8.65 7.43
N ASN A 86 -8.24 -9.27 6.29
CA ASN A 86 -8.69 -10.65 6.19
C ASN A 86 -7.56 -11.63 5.83
N GLU A 87 -6.32 -11.14 5.72
CA GLU A 87 -5.16 -11.95 5.39
C GLU A 87 -4.43 -12.47 6.63
N PRO A 88 -3.81 -13.66 6.57
CA PRO A 88 -2.86 -14.08 7.59
C PRO A 88 -1.74 -13.05 7.75
N ALA A 89 -1.27 -12.85 8.98
CA ALA A 89 -0.18 -11.92 9.28
C ALA A 89 1.01 -12.09 8.32
N ALA A 90 1.56 -10.96 7.88
CA ALA A 90 2.66 -10.90 6.91
C ALA A 90 3.66 -9.79 7.26
N THR A 91 4.77 -9.71 6.54
CA THR A 91 5.85 -8.75 6.80
C THR A 91 5.56 -7.31 6.37
N GLY A 92 4.35 -7.03 5.85
CA GLY A 92 3.86 -5.67 5.57
C GLY A 92 3.93 -5.24 4.10
N GLY A 93 4.66 -5.95 3.24
CA GLY A 93 4.64 -5.69 1.79
C GLY A 93 3.39 -6.27 1.12
N LEU A 94 3.11 -5.81 -0.11
CA LEU A 94 2.00 -6.31 -0.94
C LEU A 94 2.54 -6.83 -2.27
N VAL A 95 2.32 -8.11 -2.54
CA VAL A 95 2.67 -8.78 -3.80
C VAL A 95 1.43 -9.48 -4.35
N LEU A 96 0.63 -8.75 -5.10
CA LEU A 96 -0.53 -9.29 -5.83
C LEU A 96 -0.06 -10.31 -6.87
N MET A 97 -0.84 -11.36 -7.10
CA MET A 97 -0.52 -12.37 -8.12
C MET A 97 -0.41 -11.76 -9.51
N GLN A 98 -1.30 -10.83 -9.86
CA GLN A 98 -1.23 -10.09 -11.13
C GLN A 98 0.05 -9.27 -11.27
N LYS A 99 0.50 -8.60 -10.20
CA LYS A 99 1.75 -7.84 -10.18
C LYS A 99 2.95 -8.76 -10.37
N LEU A 100 2.99 -9.89 -9.66
CA LEU A 100 4.02 -10.90 -9.82
C LEU A 100 4.08 -11.40 -11.27
N TYR A 101 2.94 -11.79 -11.85
CA TYR A 101 2.85 -12.29 -13.21
C TYR A 101 3.27 -11.27 -14.27
N SER A 102 2.92 -10.00 -14.09
CA SER A 102 3.27 -8.91 -15.01
C SER A 102 4.72 -8.45 -14.92
N THR A 103 5.50 -8.97 -13.94
CA THR A 103 6.89 -8.56 -13.75
C THR A 103 7.77 -9.00 -14.93
N GLU A 104 8.46 -8.02 -15.52
CA GLU A 104 9.46 -8.26 -16.56
C GLU A 104 10.87 -8.28 -15.94
N ILE A 105 11.55 -9.42 -16.04
CA ILE A 105 12.94 -9.59 -15.56
C ILE A 105 13.91 -8.98 -16.56
N VAL A 106 13.66 -9.17 -17.85
CA VAL A 106 14.42 -8.56 -18.94
C VAL A 106 13.76 -7.22 -19.26
N THR A 107 14.46 -6.13 -19.04
CA THR A 107 13.95 -4.77 -19.25
C THR A 107 14.47 -4.19 -20.58
N PRO A 108 13.77 -3.21 -21.20
CA PRO A 108 14.14 -2.69 -22.52
C PRO A 108 15.54 -2.05 -22.59
N GLU A 109 16.09 -1.61 -21.45
CA GLU A 109 17.44 -1.05 -21.38
C GLU A 109 18.58 -2.08 -21.35
N MET A 110 18.26 -3.37 -21.28
CA MET A 110 19.25 -4.47 -21.30
C MET A 110 19.64 -4.82 -22.72
N THR A 111 20.92 -5.02 -22.94
CA THR A 111 21.48 -5.61 -24.16
C THR A 111 21.46 -7.13 -24.11
N ASP A 112 21.64 -7.80 -25.26
CA ASP A 112 21.72 -9.28 -25.29
C ASP A 112 22.82 -9.82 -24.36
N LYS A 113 23.95 -9.11 -24.23
CA LYS A 113 25.03 -9.47 -23.31
C LYS A 113 24.63 -9.35 -21.85
N ASP A 114 23.80 -8.36 -21.51
CA ASP A 114 23.26 -8.22 -20.16
C ASP A 114 22.30 -9.39 -19.85
N VAL A 115 21.48 -9.77 -20.81
CA VAL A 115 20.53 -10.89 -20.67
C VAL A 115 21.26 -12.22 -20.43
N GLU A 116 22.42 -12.45 -21.08
CA GLU A 116 23.25 -13.64 -20.84
C GLU A 116 23.75 -13.76 -19.39
N LYS A 117 23.77 -12.68 -18.63
CA LYS A 117 24.14 -12.67 -17.21
C LYS A 117 22.99 -13.02 -16.26
N ILE A 118 21.77 -13.05 -16.75
CA ILE A 118 20.60 -13.40 -15.93
C ILE A 118 20.56 -14.92 -15.76
N LEU A 119 20.79 -15.38 -14.52
CA LEU A 119 20.66 -16.81 -14.18
C LEU A 119 19.21 -17.23 -14.01
N GLY A 120 18.32 -16.29 -13.68
CA GLY A 120 16.91 -16.51 -13.48
C GLY A 120 16.32 -15.62 -12.39
N ALA A 121 15.22 -16.09 -11.77
CA ALA A 121 14.59 -15.44 -10.64
C ALA A 121 14.34 -16.43 -9.51
N GLU A 122 14.11 -15.89 -8.32
CA GLU A 122 13.82 -16.66 -7.12
C GLU A 122 12.61 -16.06 -6.41
N ALA A 123 11.66 -16.92 -6.04
CA ALA A 123 10.56 -16.58 -5.16
C ALA A 123 10.95 -16.91 -3.71
N CYS A 124 11.02 -15.88 -2.87
CA CYS A 124 11.42 -16.03 -1.47
C CYS A 124 10.20 -16.14 -0.57
N LEU A 125 10.23 -17.06 0.38
CA LEU A 125 9.27 -17.15 1.48
C LEU A 125 10.03 -17.24 2.81
N TRP A 126 10.08 -16.12 3.53
CA TRP A 126 10.68 -16.05 4.86
C TRP A 126 9.70 -16.55 5.91
N ALA A 127 10.17 -17.33 6.86
CA ALA A 127 9.35 -18.03 7.83
C ALA A 127 8.72 -17.14 8.93
N SER A 128 8.94 -15.83 8.90
CA SER A 128 8.21 -14.89 9.77
C SER A 128 6.70 -15.02 9.50
N TYR A 129 5.90 -15.18 10.54
CA TYR A 129 4.44 -15.36 10.43
C TYR A 129 3.99 -16.60 9.61
N VAL A 130 4.75 -17.69 9.68
CA VAL A 130 4.37 -19.00 9.10
C VAL A 130 4.36 -20.04 10.20
N PRO A 131 3.26 -20.15 10.99
CA PRO A 131 3.18 -21.04 12.14
C PRO A 131 2.96 -22.51 11.76
N ASP A 132 2.41 -22.78 10.57
CA ASP A 132 2.00 -24.11 10.14
C ASP A 132 2.03 -24.30 8.60
N ASN A 133 1.82 -25.53 8.15
CA ASN A 133 1.83 -25.87 6.73
C ASN A 133 0.65 -25.26 5.97
N GLU A 134 -0.51 -25.11 6.59
CA GLU A 134 -1.67 -24.48 5.92
C GLU A 134 -1.38 -23.02 5.59
N THR A 135 -0.73 -22.28 6.48
CA THR A 135 -0.29 -20.92 6.26
C THR A 135 0.81 -20.86 5.20
N LEU A 136 1.73 -21.85 5.19
CA LEU A 136 2.76 -21.97 4.16
C LEU A 136 2.14 -22.11 2.77
N ASP A 137 1.25 -23.08 2.62
CA ASP A 137 0.54 -23.33 1.36
C ASP A 137 -0.23 -22.10 0.90
N TYR A 138 -0.98 -21.49 1.79
CA TYR A 138 -1.76 -20.28 1.53
C TYR A 138 -0.89 -19.12 1.02
N LYS A 139 0.28 -18.92 1.64
CA LYS A 139 1.20 -17.86 1.22
C LYS A 139 1.86 -18.14 -0.13
N MET A 140 2.12 -19.39 -0.46
CA MET A 140 2.74 -19.77 -1.72
C MET A 140 1.73 -19.84 -2.88
N LEU A 141 0.58 -20.49 -2.65
CA LEU A 141 -0.34 -20.86 -3.72
C LEU A 141 -1.48 -19.84 -3.85
N PRO A 142 -1.88 -19.48 -5.08
CA PRO A 142 -1.38 -19.95 -6.36
C PRO A 142 -0.23 -19.09 -6.95
N ARG A 143 0.31 -18.10 -6.21
CA ARG A 143 1.38 -17.20 -6.72
C ARG A 143 2.61 -17.95 -7.23
N LEU A 144 2.92 -19.11 -6.64
CA LEU A 144 4.03 -19.93 -7.12
C LEU A 144 3.78 -20.49 -8.54
N ALA A 145 2.53 -20.82 -8.89
CA ALA A 145 2.18 -21.21 -10.26
C ALA A 145 2.37 -20.04 -11.24
N ALA A 146 1.94 -18.84 -10.85
CA ALA A 146 2.18 -17.62 -11.63
C ALA A 146 3.69 -17.32 -11.79
N PHE A 147 4.48 -17.51 -10.74
CA PHE A 147 5.93 -17.35 -10.78
C PHE A 147 6.60 -18.38 -11.72
N ALA A 148 6.16 -19.64 -11.66
CA ALA A 148 6.67 -20.67 -12.54
C ALA A 148 6.45 -20.32 -14.02
N GLU A 149 5.27 -19.79 -14.37
CA GLU A 149 4.99 -19.36 -15.74
C GLU A 149 5.83 -18.15 -16.15
N VAL A 150 6.01 -17.17 -15.29
CA VAL A 150 6.87 -15.99 -15.55
C VAL A 150 8.30 -16.40 -15.89
N THR A 151 8.85 -17.39 -15.17
CA THR A 151 10.23 -17.85 -15.38
C THR A 151 10.38 -18.80 -16.55
N TRP A 152 9.29 -19.50 -16.94
CA TRP A 152 9.32 -20.50 -18.02
C TRP A 152 8.94 -19.94 -19.39
N SER A 153 7.90 -19.09 -19.46
CA SER A 153 7.27 -18.75 -20.74
C SER A 153 7.90 -17.58 -21.48
N GLY A 154 8.71 -16.76 -20.82
CA GLY A 154 9.26 -15.52 -21.39
C GLY A 154 8.18 -14.46 -21.71
N SER A 155 8.60 -13.19 -21.80
CA SER A 155 7.71 -12.02 -21.84
C SER A 155 6.72 -12.00 -23.01
N ARG A 156 7.10 -12.50 -24.18
CA ARG A 156 6.24 -12.46 -25.39
C ARG A 156 5.02 -13.36 -25.36
N ARG A 157 4.98 -14.33 -24.44
CA ARG A 157 3.91 -15.34 -24.33
C ARG A 157 3.03 -15.14 -23.12
N LYS A 158 3.35 -14.17 -22.25
CA LYS A 158 2.57 -13.91 -21.04
C LYS A 158 1.25 -13.24 -21.37
N ASN A 159 0.16 -13.86 -20.97
CA ASN A 159 -1.18 -13.29 -20.96
C ASN A 159 -1.85 -13.69 -19.64
N TYR A 160 -2.07 -12.73 -18.77
CA TYR A 160 -2.60 -13.01 -17.44
C TYR A 160 -4.04 -13.55 -17.47
N LEU A 161 -4.87 -13.09 -18.40
CA LEU A 161 -6.22 -13.63 -18.55
C LEU A 161 -6.19 -15.10 -18.99
N ASP A 162 -5.34 -15.44 -19.98
CA ASP A 162 -5.20 -16.83 -20.43
C ASP A 162 -4.67 -17.74 -19.31
N PHE A 163 -3.74 -17.24 -18.48
CA PHE A 163 -3.30 -17.94 -17.28
C PHE A 163 -4.46 -18.18 -16.30
N LEU A 164 -5.30 -17.15 -16.04
CA LEU A 164 -6.45 -17.29 -15.16
C LEU A 164 -7.51 -18.26 -15.72
N GLU A 165 -7.69 -18.34 -17.03
CA GLU A 165 -8.61 -19.31 -17.66
C GLU A 165 -8.14 -20.77 -17.47
N GLN A 166 -6.85 -20.99 -17.32
CA GLN A 166 -6.26 -22.31 -17.07
C GLN A 166 -6.10 -22.63 -15.57
N LEU A 167 -6.07 -21.61 -14.72
CA LEU A 167 -5.84 -21.75 -13.29
C LEU A 167 -6.81 -22.70 -12.57
N PRO A 168 -8.14 -22.78 -12.91
CA PRO A 168 -9.07 -23.72 -12.27
C PRO A 168 -8.59 -25.16 -12.22
N VAL A 169 -7.93 -25.64 -13.27
CA VAL A 169 -7.35 -27.00 -13.31
C VAL A 169 -6.29 -27.18 -12.22
N MET A 170 -5.45 -26.18 -12.04
CA MET A 170 -4.43 -26.21 -10.98
C MET A 170 -5.04 -26.11 -9.59
N LEU A 171 -6.07 -25.28 -9.43
CA LEU A 171 -6.80 -25.16 -8.14
C LEU A 171 -7.51 -26.47 -7.76
N ASP A 172 -8.03 -27.21 -8.74
CA ASP A 172 -8.59 -28.55 -8.52
C ASP A 172 -7.52 -29.51 -8.01
N LEU A 173 -6.33 -29.54 -8.65
CA LEU A 173 -5.20 -30.34 -8.19
C LEU A 173 -4.77 -29.98 -6.77
N TYR A 174 -4.75 -28.70 -6.41
CA TYR A 174 -4.43 -28.28 -5.04
C TYR A 174 -5.46 -28.84 -4.06
N ARG A 175 -6.76 -28.74 -4.36
CA ARG A 175 -7.84 -29.29 -3.50
C ARG A 175 -7.77 -30.81 -3.35
N GLU A 176 -7.55 -31.53 -4.44
CA GLU A 176 -7.44 -33.00 -4.45
C GLU A 176 -6.27 -33.49 -3.61
N ASN A 177 -5.18 -32.72 -3.57
CA ASN A 177 -4.00 -33.05 -2.76
C ASN A 177 -3.98 -32.41 -1.36
N GLY A 178 -5.07 -31.75 -0.95
CA GLY A 178 -5.24 -31.19 0.39
C GLY A 178 -4.44 -29.90 0.64
N PHE A 179 -3.92 -29.24 -0.40
CA PHE A 179 -3.24 -27.96 -0.27
C PHE A 179 -4.25 -26.82 -0.08
N ARG A 180 -3.97 -25.95 0.89
CA ARG A 180 -4.67 -24.69 1.05
C ARG A 180 -4.08 -23.65 0.12
N TYR A 181 -4.91 -22.92 -0.61
CA TYR A 181 -4.45 -21.82 -1.46
C TYR A 181 -5.25 -20.54 -1.19
N ALA A 182 -4.65 -19.40 -1.50
CA ALA A 182 -5.31 -18.11 -1.39
C ALA A 182 -6.25 -17.85 -2.57
N PRO A 183 -7.46 -17.31 -2.34
CA PRO A 183 -8.42 -17.02 -3.40
C PRO A 183 -8.23 -15.64 -4.05
N HIS A 184 -7.01 -15.06 -4.00
CA HIS A 184 -6.69 -13.72 -4.45
C HIS A 184 -6.08 -13.75 -5.85
N PHE A 185 -6.93 -13.76 -6.87
CA PHE A 185 -6.48 -13.91 -8.25
C PHE A 185 -6.24 -12.56 -8.93
N PHE A 186 -7.13 -11.60 -8.71
CA PHE A 186 -7.04 -10.24 -9.21
C PHE A 186 -7.97 -9.33 -8.40
N GLU A 187 -7.79 -8.01 -8.53
CA GLU A 187 -8.51 -7.01 -7.76
C GLU A 187 -9.17 -5.97 -8.65
N ILE A 188 -10.05 -5.21 -8.04
CA ILE A 188 -10.67 -4.01 -8.62
C ILE A 188 -10.03 -2.81 -7.94
N GLU A 189 -9.55 -1.84 -8.72
CA GLU A 189 -9.14 -0.54 -8.25
C GLU A 189 -10.27 0.46 -8.42
N ALA A 190 -10.63 1.20 -7.37
CA ALA A 190 -11.54 2.31 -7.46
C ALA A 190 -10.77 3.62 -7.56
N GLY A 191 -11.11 4.43 -8.57
CA GLY A 191 -10.65 5.80 -8.70
C GLY A 191 -11.80 6.76 -8.35
N TYR A 192 -11.46 7.87 -7.69
CA TYR A 192 -12.41 8.87 -7.23
C TYR A 192 -12.06 10.23 -7.82
N ARG A 193 -13.06 10.96 -8.31
CA ARG A 193 -12.90 12.33 -8.79
C ARG A 193 -14.05 13.18 -8.29
N PRO A 194 -13.79 14.17 -7.43
CA PRO A 194 -14.80 15.13 -6.98
C PRO A 194 -15.37 15.94 -8.16
N ASP A 195 -16.71 15.97 -8.28
CA ASP A 195 -17.44 16.89 -9.15
C ASP A 195 -18.00 18.03 -8.28
N MET A 196 -17.13 18.99 -7.96
CA MET A 196 -17.43 20.12 -7.06
C MET A 196 -18.66 20.90 -7.51
N LYS A 197 -18.86 21.07 -8.81
CA LYS A 197 -19.99 21.85 -9.38
C LYS A 197 -21.34 21.21 -9.05
N ASN A 198 -21.41 19.88 -9.09
CA ASN A 198 -22.64 19.13 -8.91
C ASN A 198 -22.70 18.43 -7.54
N GLN A 199 -21.73 18.69 -6.66
CA GLN A 199 -21.61 18.12 -5.30
C GLN A 199 -21.79 16.60 -5.30
N ARG A 200 -20.97 15.90 -6.09
CA ARG A 200 -21.00 14.44 -6.21
C ARG A 200 -19.60 13.88 -6.51
N LEU A 201 -19.39 12.64 -6.16
CA LEU A 201 -18.16 11.89 -6.39
C LEU A 201 -18.32 11.01 -7.63
N GLU A 202 -17.50 11.24 -8.65
CA GLU A 202 -17.39 10.30 -9.77
C GLU A 202 -16.54 9.12 -9.34
N VAL A 203 -17.07 7.92 -9.55
CA VAL A 203 -16.39 6.66 -9.24
C VAL A 203 -16.07 5.93 -10.53
N THR A 204 -14.80 5.56 -10.68
CA THR A 204 -14.33 4.66 -11.74
C THR A 204 -13.88 3.35 -11.13
N LEU A 205 -14.17 2.24 -11.81
CA LEU A 205 -13.70 0.92 -11.42
C LEU A 205 -12.82 0.36 -12.54
N LYS A 206 -11.60 -0.01 -12.17
CA LYS A 206 -10.63 -0.62 -13.10
C LYS A 206 -10.27 -2.01 -12.61
N THR A 207 -10.13 -2.94 -13.53
CA THR A 207 -9.69 -4.29 -13.23
C THR A 207 -9.10 -4.91 -14.51
N LEU A 208 -8.86 -6.20 -14.50
CA LEU A 208 -8.34 -6.95 -15.62
C LEU A 208 -9.27 -6.82 -16.86
N GLU A 209 -8.69 -6.48 -18.00
CA GLU A 209 -9.43 -6.41 -19.27
C GLU A 209 -10.05 -7.77 -19.62
N GLY A 210 -11.26 -7.75 -20.20
CA GLY A 210 -12.01 -8.95 -20.51
C GLY A 210 -12.88 -9.48 -19.38
N THR A 211 -12.83 -8.88 -18.18
CA THR A 211 -13.69 -9.24 -17.05
C THR A 211 -14.98 -8.40 -16.99
N ASN A 212 -16.00 -8.92 -16.31
CA ASN A 212 -17.25 -8.20 -16.06
C ASN A 212 -17.32 -7.76 -14.60
N VAL A 213 -17.47 -6.46 -14.35
CA VAL A 213 -17.59 -5.88 -13.01
C VAL A 213 -19.06 -5.68 -12.66
N TYR A 214 -19.45 -6.08 -11.44
CA TYR A 214 -20.75 -5.84 -10.84
C TYR A 214 -20.59 -5.12 -9.52
N TYR A 215 -21.51 -4.20 -9.19
CA TYR A 215 -21.40 -3.41 -7.98
C TYR A 215 -22.74 -3.14 -7.30
N THR A 216 -22.70 -2.78 -6.03
CA THR A 216 -23.80 -2.31 -5.19
C THR A 216 -23.36 -1.04 -4.46
N LEU A 217 -24.32 -0.23 -3.99
CA LEU A 217 -24.07 0.99 -3.21
C LEU A 217 -24.69 0.93 -1.81
N ASP A 218 -25.36 -0.16 -1.49
CA ASP A 218 -26.06 -0.40 -0.22
C ASP A 218 -25.29 -1.33 0.73
N GLY A 219 -24.05 -1.70 0.39
CA GLY A 219 -23.21 -2.61 1.16
C GLY A 219 -23.55 -4.10 1.00
N SER A 220 -24.58 -4.45 0.21
CA SER A 220 -24.84 -5.85 -0.12
C SER A 220 -23.73 -6.44 -0.99
N THR A 221 -23.42 -7.72 -0.83
CA THR A 221 -22.42 -8.39 -1.67
C THR A 221 -22.91 -8.48 -3.12
N PRO A 222 -22.15 -7.94 -4.10
CA PRO A 222 -22.56 -7.97 -5.49
C PRO A 222 -22.65 -9.39 -6.04
N THR A 223 -23.61 -9.60 -6.94
CA THR A 223 -23.84 -10.84 -7.66
C THR A 223 -23.97 -10.56 -9.16
N LEU A 224 -24.06 -11.58 -9.99
CA LEU A 224 -24.33 -11.44 -11.43
C LEU A 224 -25.67 -10.73 -11.75
N LYS A 225 -26.53 -10.50 -10.75
CA LYS A 225 -27.80 -9.77 -10.87
C LYS A 225 -27.68 -8.31 -10.45
N SER A 226 -26.57 -7.91 -9.87
CA SER A 226 -26.30 -6.53 -9.43
C SER A 226 -26.02 -5.61 -10.62
N LEU A 227 -25.86 -4.30 -10.37
CA LEU A 227 -25.56 -3.33 -11.42
C LEU A 227 -24.25 -3.70 -12.10
N LYS A 228 -24.26 -3.77 -13.42
CA LYS A 228 -23.04 -4.01 -14.21
C LYS A 228 -22.35 -2.68 -14.47
N TYR A 229 -21.06 -2.61 -14.13
CA TYR A 229 -20.24 -1.43 -14.43
C TYR A 229 -19.87 -1.41 -15.91
N THR A 230 -20.20 -0.31 -16.58
CA THR A 230 -19.87 -0.09 -18.00
C THR A 230 -19.28 1.30 -18.25
N VAL A 231 -19.58 2.25 -17.40
CA VAL A 231 -19.10 3.64 -17.44
C VAL A 231 -18.97 4.19 -16.03
N PRO A 232 -18.19 5.24 -15.79
CA PRO A 232 -18.14 5.92 -14.50
C PRO A 232 -19.53 6.29 -13.99
N PHE A 233 -19.76 6.14 -12.70
CA PHE A 233 -21.03 6.49 -12.04
C PHE A 233 -20.79 7.52 -10.93
N TYR A 234 -21.88 8.12 -10.42
CA TYR A 234 -21.82 9.19 -9.45
C TYR A 234 -22.49 8.79 -8.13
N VAL A 235 -21.84 9.20 -7.03
CA VAL A 235 -22.34 9.08 -5.67
C VAL A 235 -22.54 10.48 -5.09
N SER A 236 -23.75 10.79 -4.61
CA SER A 236 -24.10 12.11 -4.03
C SER A 236 -24.71 12.01 -2.62
N ALA A 237 -24.71 10.83 -2.04
CA ALA A 237 -25.15 10.54 -0.69
C ALA A 237 -24.30 9.44 -0.09
N ASP A 238 -24.42 9.19 1.21
CA ASP A 238 -23.73 8.09 1.88
C ASP A 238 -23.97 6.78 1.15
N ALA A 239 -22.90 6.03 0.94
CA ALA A 239 -22.93 4.75 0.25
C ALA A 239 -21.86 3.80 0.77
N CYS A 240 -22.19 2.52 0.83
CA CYS A 240 -21.20 1.46 0.99
C CYS A 240 -21.04 0.76 -0.36
N LEU A 241 -20.04 1.20 -1.13
CA LEU A 241 -19.71 0.62 -2.41
C LEU A 241 -19.08 -0.75 -2.21
N LYS A 242 -19.70 -1.78 -2.80
CA LYS A 242 -19.06 -3.09 -3.01
C LYS A 242 -19.01 -3.41 -4.49
N ALA A 243 -17.86 -3.95 -4.95
CA ALA A 243 -17.70 -4.37 -6.33
C ALA A 243 -16.99 -5.72 -6.43
N ILE A 244 -17.37 -6.53 -7.40
CA ILE A 244 -16.77 -7.83 -7.73
C ILE A 244 -16.65 -7.96 -9.25
N ALA A 245 -15.57 -8.56 -9.73
CA ALA A 245 -15.37 -8.85 -11.14
C ALA A 245 -15.27 -10.36 -11.36
N TYR A 246 -15.69 -10.79 -12.55
CA TYR A 246 -15.64 -12.20 -12.97
C TYR A 246 -14.91 -12.31 -14.32
N THR A 247 -14.01 -13.30 -14.42
CA THR A 247 -13.45 -13.75 -15.69
C THR A 247 -14.52 -14.50 -16.51
N PRO A 248 -14.32 -14.72 -17.81
CA PRO A 248 -15.19 -15.58 -18.61
C PRO A 248 -15.36 -17.00 -18.05
N SER A 249 -14.31 -17.58 -17.45
CA SER A 249 -14.37 -18.91 -16.79
C SER A 249 -15.08 -18.90 -15.43
N GLY A 250 -15.43 -17.72 -14.90
CA GLY A 250 -16.15 -17.58 -13.64
C GLY A 250 -15.26 -17.44 -12.40
N LEU A 251 -13.93 -17.30 -12.54
CA LEU A 251 -13.09 -16.86 -11.45
C LEU A 251 -13.47 -15.45 -11.04
N ARG A 252 -13.47 -15.19 -9.75
CA ARG A 252 -13.86 -13.89 -9.21
C ARG A 252 -12.67 -13.14 -8.63
N SER A 253 -12.76 -11.81 -8.68
CA SER A 253 -11.87 -10.92 -7.93
C SER A 253 -12.15 -10.97 -6.43
N ASP A 254 -11.25 -10.38 -5.66
CA ASP A 254 -11.62 -9.92 -4.33
C ASP A 254 -12.77 -8.91 -4.40
N VAL A 255 -13.55 -8.85 -3.32
CA VAL A 255 -14.61 -7.83 -3.20
C VAL A 255 -13.96 -6.52 -2.78
N LEU A 256 -14.01 -5.53 -3.67
CA LEU A 256 -13.73 -4.15 -3.29
C LEU A 256 -14.83 -3.66 -2.36
N GLU A 257 -14.46 -3.09 -1.22
CA GLU A 257 -15.39 -2.43 -0.31
C GLU A 257 -14.87 -1.03 0.02
N LYS A 258 -15.72 -0.01 -0.12
CA LYS A 258 -15.41 1.39 0.17
C LYS A 258 -16.61 2.11 0.78
N ASP A 259 -16.35 2.79 1.88
CA ASP A 259 -17.33 3.56 2.63
C ASP A 259 -17.23 5.04 2.21
N VAL A 260 -18.27 5.53 1.54
CA VAL A 260 -18.38 6.94 1.11
C VAL A 260 -19.32 7.66 2.06
N ARG A 261 -18.85 8.77 2.65
CA ARG A 261 -19.59 9.62 3.59
C ARG A 261 -19.67 11.03 3.07
N ILE A 262 -20.88 11.45 2.72
CA ILE A 262 -21.12 12.82 2.24
C ILE A 262 -21.51 13.71 3.42
N ASN A 263 -20.70 14.71 3.67
CA ASN A 263 -20.84 15.66 4.79
C ASN A 263 -20.57 17.09 4.30
N LYS A 264 -20.65 18.09 5.18
CA LYS A 264 -20.49 19.51 4.81
C LYS A 264 -19.09 19.85 4.31
N ALA A 265 -18.05 19.09 4.71
CA ALA A 265 -16.69 19.27 4.22
C ALA A 265 -16.43 18.53 2.90
N THR A 266 -17.28 17.58 2.51
CA THR A 266 -17.06 16.80 1.28
C THR A 266 -17.08 17.72 0.08
N PHE A 267 -15.97 17.65 -0.71
CA PHE A 267 -15.69 18.50 -1.88
C PHE A 267 -15.46 19.99 -1.54
N ALA A 268 -15.26 20.33 -0.29
CA ALA A 268 -14.90 21.70 0.10
C ALA A 268 -13.46 22.04 -0.27
N ASP A 269 -13.18 23.33 -0.47
CA ASP A 269 -11.81 23.78 -0.66
C ASP A 269 -11.03 23.62 0.66
N ILE A 270 -9.90 22.90 0.60
CA ILE A 270 -9.02 22.70 1.75
C ILE A 270 -7.66 23.37 1.50
N LYS A 271 -7.18 24.09 2.51
CA LYS A 271 -5.85 24.68 2.54
C LYS A 271 -5.04 24.08 3.67
N LEU A 272 -3.99 23.34 3.34
CA LEU A 272 -3.01 22.89 4.32
C LEU A 272 -2.11 24.06 4.73
N LEU A 273 -1.99 24.32 6.03
CA LEU A 273 -1.11 25.34 6.60
C LEU A 273 0.27 24.78 6.96
N THR A 274 0.36 23.46 7.10
CA THR A 274 1.61 22.69 7.30
C THR A 274 1.81 21.72 6.15
N LYS A 275 3.06 21.56 5.72
CA LYS A 275 3.40 20.64 4.61
C LYS A 275 3.38 19.19 5.11
N PRO A 276 2.61 18.29 4.49
CA PRO A 276 2.70 16.86 4.76
C PRO A 276 4.01 16.27 4.21
N SER A 277 4.30 15.03 4.57
CA SER A 277 5.37 14.23 3.96
C SER A 277 5.14 14.11 2.44
N ASP A 278 6.19 14.31 1.64
CA ASP A 278 6.10 14.20 0.17
C ASP A 278 5.63 12.80 -0.27
N ARG A 279 5.98 11.78 0.50
CA ARG A 279 5.56 10.40 0.25
C ARG A 279 4.07 10.13 0.53
N TYR A 280 3.49 10.89 1.46
CA TYR A 280 2.13 10.67 1.97
C TYR A 280 1.34 11.99 1.94
N ASN A 281 1.33 12.67 0.80
CA ASN A 281 0.71 13.99 0.69
C ASN A 281 -0.80 13.97 0.39
N GLY A 282 -1.39 12.78 0.12
CA GLY A 282 -2.81 12.64 -0.13
C GLY A 282 -3.32 13.57 -1.22
N ASN A 283 -2.65 13.62 -2.37
CA ASN A 283 -2.95 14.54 -3.46
C ASN A 283 -3.06 16.01 -2.97
N ASN A 284 -2.04 16.48 -2.27
CA ASN A 284 -1.99 17.79 -1.60
C ASN A 284 -3.12 18.02 -0.60
N GLY A 285 -3.55 16.95 0.09
CA GLY A 285 -4.55 17.00 1.15
C GLY A 285 -6.00 16.94 0.66
N THR A 286 -6.28 16.85 -0.63
CA THR A 286 -7.66 16.78 -1.14
C THR A 286 -8.39 15.51 -0.70
N VAL A 287 -7.67 14.44 -0.39
CA VAL A 287 -8.24 13.20 0.18
C VAL A 287 -8.86 13.42 1.57
N LEU A 288 -8.51 14.50 2.28
CA LEU A 288 -9.07 14.81 3.59
C LEU A 288 -10.55 15.26 3.54
N VAL A 289 -11.05 15.55 2.34
CA VAL A 289 -12.41 16.09 2.13
C VAL A 289 -13.09 15.46 0.89
N ASP A 290 -12.65 14.30 0.46
CA ASP A 290 -13.25 13.62 -0.71
C ASP A 290 -14.43 12.70 -0.34
N GLY A 291 -14.68 12.51 0.94
CA GLY A 291 -15.75 11.68 1.46
C GLY A 291 -15.44 10.18 1.43
N VAL A 292 -14.19 9.77 1.15
CA VAL A 292 -13.81 8.36 1.04
C VAL A 292 -12.93 7.94 2.20
N ARG A 293 -13.48 7.14 3.10
CA ARG A 293 -12.71 6.60 4.23
C ARG A 293 -11.73 5.52 3.78
N SER A 294 -10.49 5.61 4.27
CA SER A 294 -9.45 4.60 4.05
C SER A 294 -9.64 3.38 4.96
N THR A 295 -8.89 2.32 4.68
CA THR A 295 -8.69 1.18 5.59
C THR A 295 -7.55 1.47 6.57
N ALA A 296 -7.26 0.55 7.50
CA ALA A 296 -6.15 0.68 8.46
C ALA A 296 -4.74 0.54 7.82
N PHE A 297 -4.60 0.82 6.52
CA PHE A 297 -3.32 0.74 5.81
C PHE A 297 -2.94 2.09 5.22
N HIS A 298 -1.85 2.67 5.73
CA HIS A 298 -1.35 3.99 5.32
C HIS A 298 -0.85 4.06 3.85
N THR A 299 -0.69 2.90 3.20
CA THR A 299 -0.16 2.79 1.83
C THR A 299 -1.23 2.86 0.74
N THR A 300 -2.51 3.09 1.09
CA THR A 300 -3.64 3.14 0.14
C THR A 300 -3.67 4.37 -0.75
N GLY A 301 -2.87 5.41 -0.43
CA GLY A 301 -2.93 6.72 -1.09
C GLY A 301 -4.02 7.66 -0.56
N LEU A 302 -4.91 7.17 0.32
CA LEU A 302 -6.00 7.94 0.94
C LEU A 302 -5.63 8.55 2.30
N TRP A 303 -4.39 8.39 2.74
CA TRP A 303 -3.88 8.96 3.99
C TRP A 303 -2.96 10.14 3.73
N VAL A 304 -3.07 11.16 4.56
CA VAL A 304 -2.09 12.26 4.64
C VAL A 304 -1.21 12.05 5.87
N GLY A 305 0.10 11.96 5.65
CA GLY A 305 1.08 11.67 6.70
C GLY A 305 1.93 12.88 7.06
N TYR A 306 2.16 13.09 8.35
CA TYR A 306 3.00 14.15 8.92
C TYR A 306 4.08 13.57 9.84
N ASN A 307 5.30 14.11 9.74
CA ASN A 307 6.39 13.82 10.65
C ASN A 307 7.47 14.91 10.52
N PRO A 308 7.89 15.63 11.58
CA PRO A 308 7.31 15.69 12.93
C PRO A 308 6.18 16.73 13.08
N HIS A 309 5.74 17.35 11.99
CA HIS A 309 4.82 18.48 12.01
C HIS A 309 3.37 18.03 12.27
N PRO A 310 2.53 18.87 12.90
CA PRO A 310 1.10 18.60 13.04
C PRO A 310 0.36 18.81 11.71
N LEU A 311 -0.82 18.17 11.55
CA LEU A 311 -1.79 18.59 10.56
C LEU A 311 -2.38 19.93 10.98
N GLN A 312 -2.29 20.94 10.13
CA GLN A 312 -3.06 22.18 10.25
C GLN A 312 -3.73 22.47 8.91
N ALA A 313 -5.06 22.55 8.91
CA ALA A 313 -5.84 22.79 7.71
C ALA A 313 -6.97 23.78 7.96
N VAL A 314 -7.37 24.51 6.93
CA VAL A 314 -8.58 25.31 6.88
C VAL A 314 -9.45 24.82 5.74
N ILE A 315 -10.71 24.49 6.05
CA ILE A 315 -11.72 24.02 5.10
C ILE A 315 -12.71 25.16 4.89
N ASP A 316 -12.96 25.56 3.62
CA ASP A 316 -13.99 26.55 3.25
C ASP A 316 -15.26 25.78 2.82
N LEU A 317 -16.29 25.80 3.62
CA LEU A 317 -17.59 25.17 3.35
C LEU A 317 -18.39 25.87 2.22
N GLY A 318 -17.82 26.91 1.61
CA GLY A 318 -18.43 27.69 0.52
C GLY A 318 -19.47 28.70 0.95
N SER A 319 -20.20 28.45 2.05
CA SER A 319 -21.21 29.34 2.62
C SER A 319 -21.27 29.19 4.13
N VAL A 320 -21.89 30.14 4.82
CA VAL A 320 -22.13 30.01 6.25
C VAL A 320 -23.17 28.91 6.51
N GLN A 321 -22.82 27.93 7.33
CA GLN A 321 -23.64 26.78 7.69
C GLN A 321 -23.62 26.56 9.20
N THR A 322 -24.61 25.89 9.72
CA THR A 322 -24.61 25.42 11.12
C THR A 322 -23.68 24.22 11.23
N VAL A 323 -22.73 24.23 12.14
CA VAL A 323 -21.77 23.14 12.42
C VAL A 323 -21.88 22.79 13.92
N LYS A 324 -21.86 21.48 14.23
CA LYS A 324 -21.98 20.98 15.62
C LYS A 324 -21.03 19.81 15.93
N GLN A 325 -20.41 19.25 14.90
CA GLN A 325 -19.49 18.12 15.05
C GLN A 325 -18.42 18.16 13.97
N VAL A 326 -17.20 17.81 14.34
CA VAL A 326 -16.11 17.50 13.42
C VAL A 326 -15.54 16.13 13.77
N CYS A 327 -15.39 15.27 12.77
CA CYS A 327 -14.76 13.96 12.92
C CYS A 327 -13.46 13.90 12.12
N LEU A 328 -12.47 13.18 12.65
CA LEU A 328 -11.22 12.87 11.97
C LEU A 328 -10.93 11.38 12.09
N SER A 329 -10.39 10.79 11.05
CA SER A 329 -9.85 9.43 11.16
C SER A 329 -8.38 9.49 11.56
N SER A 330 -7.99 8.62 12.46
CA SER A 330 -6.62 8.46 12.98
C SER A 330 -6.15 7.03 12.79
N LEU A 331 -4.88 6.85 12.46
CA LEU A 331 -4.26 5.54 12.31
C LEU A 331 -3.21 5.32 13.40
N THR A 332 -3.26 4.16 14.04
CA THR A 332 -2.20 3.65 14.91
C THR A 332 -1.67 2.34 14.34
N ASP A 333 -0.36 2.28 14.07
CA ASP A 333 0.39 1.08 13.66
C ASP A 333 1.82 1.19 14.22
N MET A 334 1.99 0.68 15.44
CA MET A 334 3.27 0.80 16.15
C MET A 334 4.40 0.10 15.38
N SER A 335 4.12 -0.99 14.67
CA SER A 335 5.12 -1.69 13.86
C SER A 335 5.66 -0.85 12.70
N SER A 336 4.87 0.13 12.23
CA SER A 336 5.24 1.08 11.18
C SER A 336 5.61 2.47 11.71
N TYR A 337 5.82 2.63 13.01
CA TYR A 337 6.18 3.91 13.64
C TYR A 337 5.07 4.96 13.53
N ILE A 338 3.81 4.55 13.59
CA ILE A 338 2.61 5.41 13.50
C ILE A 338 1.87 5.35 14.83
N MET A 339 1.67 6.51 15.49
CA MET A 339 1.09 6.57 16.84
C MET A 339 -0.34 7.12 16.91
N GLY A 340 -0.90 7.59 15.81
CA GLY A 340 -2.21 8.24 15.86
C GLY A 340 -2.15 9.71 16.31
N ILE A 341 -3.30 10.24 16.70
CA ILE A 341 -3.49 11.63 17.10
C ILE A 341 -3.40 11.76 18.63
N GLU A 342 -2.53 12.66 19.12
CA GLU A 342 -2.45 13.02 20.53
C GLU A 342 -3.53 14.03 20.90
N SER A 343 -3.71 15.08 20.09
CA SER A 343 -4.70 16.10 20.37
C SER A 343 -5.29 16.73 19.11
N VAL A 344 -6.55 17.15 19.20
CA VAL A 344 -7.25 17.91 18.15
C VAL A 344 -7.83 19.19 18.75
N ARG A 345 -7.73 20.27 17.98
CA ARG A 345 -8.42 21.53 18.22
C ARG A 345 -9.21 21.93 16.99
N ILE A 346 -10.47 22.32 17.21
CA ILE A 346 -11.37 22.83 16.17
C ILE A 346 -11.68 24.29 16.45
N ALA A 347 -11.47 25.13 15.45
CA ALA A 347 -11.84 26.53 15.52
C ALA A 347 -12.67 26.92 14.29
N LEU A 348 -13.70 27.72 14.50
CA LEU A 348 -14.66 28.14 13.48
C LEU A 348 -14.49 29.61 13.15
N SER A 349 -14.81 29.99 11.91
CA SER A 349 -14.82 31.36 11.45
C SER A 349 -15.92 31.61 10.41
N ILE A 350 -16.47 32.83 10.36
CA ILE A 350 -17.38 33.27 9.32
C ILE A 350 -16.61 33.91 8.16
N ASP A 351 -15.53 34.63 8.44
CA ASP A 351 -14.79 35.46 7.48
C ASP A 351 -13.43 34.90 7.05
N GLY A 352 -12.99 33.78 7.67
CA GLY A 352 -11.71 33.13 7.41
C GLY A 352 -10.49 33.86 7.99
N LYS A 353 -10.69 34.89 8.84
CA LYS A 353 -9.62 35.70 9.46
C LYS A 353 -9.57 35.47 10.95
N GLU A 354 -10.68 35.67 11.63
CA GLU A 354 -10.81 35.47 13.08
C GLU A 354 -11.42 34.08 13.34
N PHE A 355 -10.70 33.25 14.07
CA PHE A 355 -11.12 31.91 14.43
C PHE A 355 -11.34 31.78 15.93
N SER A 356 -12.51 31.28 16.33
CA SER A 356 -12.85 30.96 17.71
C SER A 356 -12.80 29.46 17.94
N GLU A 357 -12.05 29.03 18.95
CA GLU A 357 -11.99 27.63 19.33
C GLU A 357 -13.33 27.17 19.91
N VAL A 358 -13.86 26.06 19.40
CA VAL A 358 -15.15 25.49 19.83
C VAL A 358 -15.02 24.13 20.47
N ALA A 359 -13.94 23.39 20.16
CA ALA A 359 -13.65 22.09 20.76
C ALA A 359 -12.16 21.81 20.81
N SER A 360 -11.75 21.12 21.87
CA SER A 360 -10.40 20.56 22.01
C SER A 360 -10.47 19.25 22.78
N ARG A 361 -9.69 18.26 22.36
CA ARG A 361 -9.62 16.97 23.02
C ARG A 361 -8.22 16.36 22.88
N THR A 362 -7.82 15.59 23.90
CA THR A 362 -6.54 14.88 23.96
C THR A 362 -6.80 13.40 24.20
N TRP A 363 -5.98 12.55 23.62
CA TRP A 363 -6.00 11.10 23.78
C TRP A 363 -4.69 10.60 24.40
N PRO A 364 -4.72 9.49 25.17
CA PRO A 364 -3.53 8.90 25.74
C PRO A 364 -2.66 8.27 24.65
N ALA A 365 -1.36 8.15 24.93
CA ALA A 365 -0.45 7.42 24.05
C ALA A 365 -0.84 5.93 23.98
N PRO A 366 -0.73 5.29 22.80
CA PRO A 366 -0.92 3.86 22.67
C PRO A 366 0.19 3.10 23.40
N GLU A 367 -0.08 1.82 23.71
CA GLU A 367 0.92 0.93 24.31
C GLU A 367 2.11 0.73 23.36
N ALA A 368 3.34 0.69 23.92
CA ALA A 368 4.58 0.57 23.14
C ALA A 368 4.64 -0.65 22.22
N ARG A 369 3.93 -1.71 22.58
CA ARG A 369 3.86 -2.98 21.82
C ARG A 369 2.44 -3.32 21.39
N MET A 370 1.62 -2.29 21.14
CA MET A 370 0.29 -2.50 20.58
C MET A 370 0.41 -3.21 19.23
N GLU A 371 -0.24 -4.36 19.13
CA GLU A 371 -0.22 -5.18 17.93
C GLU A 371 -1.35 -4.77 16.99
N GLY A 372 -1.12 -4.97 15.69
CA GLY A 372 -2.11 -4.69 14.64
C GLY A 372 -2.13 -3.24 14.18
N LYS A 373 -3.09 -2.98 13.32
CA LYS A 373 -3.34 -1.67 12.70
C LYS A 373 -4.74 -1.22 13.10
N HIS A 374 -4.83 -0.04 13.69
CA HIS A 374 -6.09 0.47 14.24
C HIS A 374 -6.44 1.79 13.59
N ARG A 375 -7.52 1.79 12.82
CA ARG A 375 -8.15 3.00 12.33
C ARG A 375 -9.30 3.38 13.26
N GLU A 376 -9.26 4.59 13.78
CA GLU A 376 -10.26 5.12 14.68
C GLU A 376 -10.88 6.39 14.10
N THR A 377 -12.17 6.61 14.35
CA THR A 377 -12.83 7.90 14.09
C THR A 377 -12.91 8.67 15.38
N LEU A 378 -12.27 9.82 15.43
CA LEU A 378 -12.25 10.73 16.57
C LEU A 378 -13.34 11.78 16.38
N GLU A 379 -14.32 11.83 17.30
CA GLU A 379 -15.46 12.72 17.24
C GLU A 379 -15.29 13.87 18.24
N LEU A 380 -15.44 15.11 17.76
CA LEU A 380 -15.47 16.33 18.55
C LEU A 380 -16.84 16.98 18.38
N ASN A 381 -17.67 16.89 19.43
CA ASN A 381 -18.98 17.49 19.50
C ASN A 381 -18.92 18.84 20.26
N PHE A 382 -19.68 19.83 19.82
CA PHE A 382 -19.78 21.14 20.42
C PHE A 382 -21.17 21.74 20.16
N ASP A 383 -21.48 22.84 20.82
CA ASP A 383 -22.75 23.54 20.62
C ASP A 383 -22.86 24.06 19.18
N GLU A 384 -24.06 24.04 18.61
CA GLU A 384 -24.32 24.52 17.25
C GLU A 384 -23.79 25.94 17.04
N ALA A 385 -22.94 26.11 16.03
CA ALA A 385 -22.35 27.40 15.70
C ALA A 385 -22.41 27.66 14.17
N GLN A 386 -22.54 28.95 13.82
CA GLN A 386 -22.50 29.35 12.40
C GLN A 386 -21.07 29.52 11.94
N ALA A 387 -20.68 28.83 10.87
CA ALA A 387 -19.35 28.91 10.31
C ALA A 387 -19.35 28.71 8.79
N ARG A 388 -18.44 29.39 8.11
CA ARG A 388 -18.04 29.08 6.75
C ARG A 388 -16.68 28.37 6.72
N TYR A 389 -15.79 28.71 7.64
CA TYR A 389 -14.45 28.14 7.69
C TYR A 389 -14.28 27.30 8.93
N VAL A 390 -13.74 26.10 8.74
CA VAL A 390 -13.39 25.16 9.80
C VAL A 390 -11.88 25.00 9.81
N LYS A 391 -11.23 25.40 10.91
CA LYS A 391 -9.80 25.19 11.11
C LYS A 391 -9.60 23.99 12.01
N VAL A 392 -8.84 23.03 11.52
CA VAL A 392 -8.47 21.80 12.22
C VAL A 392 -6.98 21.82 12.51
N THR A 393 -6.63 21.56 13.76
CA THR A 393 -5.24 21.33 14.19
C THR A 393 -5.18 19.97 14.87
N ALA A 394 -4.47 19.01 14.30
CA ALA A 394 -4.25 17.70 14.89
C ALA A 394 -2.75 17.51 15.15
N ASN A 395 -2.38 17.29 16.41
CA ASN A 395 -1.01 17.03 16.81
C ASN A 395 -0.80 15.53 16.97
N GLY A 396 0.34 15.04 16.48
CA GLY A 396 0.85 13.71 16.80
C GLY A 396 1.67 13.75 18.09
N PHE A 397 2.04 12.57 18.60
CA PHE A 397 2.94 12.43 19.73
C PHE A 397 4.36 12.88 19.36
N GLU A 398 5.11 13.43 20.30
CA GLU A 398 6.47 13.91 20.07
C GLU A 398 7.46 12.77 19.82
N ALA A 399 7.28 11.65 20.53
CA ALA A 399 8.21 10.52 20.46
C ALA A 399 7.51 9.17 20.71
N LEU A 400 8.06 8.14 20.09
CA LEU A 400 7.69 6.75 20.36
C LEU A 400 8.01 6.39 21.83
N PRO A 401 7.10 5.66 22.52
CA PRO A 401 7.20 5.43 23.96
C PRO A 401 8.37 4.49 24.34
N PRO A 402 8.84 4.55 25.59
CA PRO A 402 9.81 3.59 26.11
C PRO A 402 9.31 2.14 25.95
N GLY A 403 10.17 1.24 25.51
CA GLY A 403 9.82 -0.16 25.22
C GLY A 403 9.48 -0.45 23.75
N HIS A 404 9.32 0.58 22.94
CA HIS A 404 9.25 0.47 21.48
C HIS A 404 10.66 0.35 20.87
N SER A 405 10.82 -0.37 19.74
CA SER A 405 12.12 -0.52 19.06
C SER A 405 12.74 0.80 18.60
N GLY A 406 11.91 1.80 18.29
CA GLY A 406 12.31 3.15 17.93
C GLY A 406 12.08 4.17 19.05
N ALA A 407 12.13 3.77 20.33
CA ALA A 407 11.88 4.68 21.46
C ALA A 407 12.65 6.01 21.33
N GLY A 408 11.94 7.13 21.52
CA GLY A 408 12.51 8.47 21.39
C GLY A 408 12.53 9.05 19.98
N MET A 409 12.25 8.26 18.94
CA MET A 409 12.09 8.76 17.57
C MET A 409 10.71 9.38 17.36
N PRO A 410 10.58 10.43 16.52
CA PRO A 410 9.30 11.02 16.20
C PRO A 410 8.46 10.03 15.37
N PRO A 411 7.22 9.70 15.81
CA PRO A 411 6.32 8.87 15.03
C PRO A 411 5.67 9.64 13.89
N PHE A 412 5.09 8.92 12.93
CA PHE A 412 4.16 9.51 11.96
C PHE A 412 2.78 9.72 12.57
N LEU A 413 2.16 10.82 12.16
CA LEU A 413 0.73 11.10 12.29
C LEU A 413 0.08 10.88 10.93
N PHE A 414 -1.02 10.10 10.86
CA PHE A 414 -1.81 9.90 9.66
C PHE A 414 -3.27 10.27 9.88
N VAL A 415 -3.84 11.02 8.93
CA VAL A 415 -5.27 11.39 8.87
C VAL A 415 -5.77 11.10 7.46
N ASP A 416 -6.97 10.49 7.30
CA ASP A 416 -7.55 10.18 6.00
C ASP A 416 -8.73 11.08 5.61
N GLU A 417 -9.60 11.42 6.56
CA GLU A 417 -10.82 12.18 6.26
C GLU A 417 -11.13 13.14 7.40
N ILE A 418 -11.64 14.33 7.04
CA ILE A 418 -12.18 15.34 7.96
C ILE A 418 -13.64 15.57 7.61
N GLU A 419 -14.52 15.11 8.46
CA GLU A 419 -15.96 15.22 8.27
C GLU A 419 -16.53 16.35 9.11
N VAL A 420 -17.45 17.15 8.56
CA VAL A 420 -18.12 18.27 9.25
C VAL A 420 -19.62 18.07 9.19
N TYR A 421 -20.29 18.10 10.36
CA TYR A 421 -21.72 17.89 10.50
C TYR A 421 -22.44 19.05 11.18
#